data_df8a4558205d5f6268aec181ef900676
#
_entry.id   df8a4558205d5f6268aec181ef900676
#
_cell.length_a   1.000
_cell.length_b   1.000
_cell.length_c   1.000
_cell.angle_alpha   90.00
_cell.angle_beta   90.00
_cell.angle_gamma   90.00
#
_symmetry.space_group_name_H-M   'P 1'
#
loop_
_entity.id
_entity.type
_entity.pdbx_description
1 polymer ?
#
loop_
_entity_poly.entity_id
_entity_poly.type
_entity_poly.pdbx_seq_one_letter_code
_entity_poly.pdbx_strand_id
1 'polypeptide(L)'
;MQAAGYLLKHYSEEKLKALLNRILKTDMKRRVAIKNKRQYRYPYTDDIMYIDSDRHTVTLHMEDGSQITTQDKLSEIEKRIGEKRFVRCHQSYLVNMDYIKDAKDDFELRDGTIVPVRVRGRKEILDQYYEYFVSHFGEKKDQENR
;
A
#
# COMPACT_ATOMS: atom_id res chain seq x y z
N MET A 1 -4.89 -9.05 -37.59
CA MET A 1 -5.56 -10.00 -36.72
C MET A 1 -5.05 -11.42 -36.84
N GLN A 2 -4.76 -11.89 -37.99
CA GLN A 2 -4.14 -13.22 -38.17
C GLN A 2 -2.76 -13.31 -37.57
N ALA A 3 -2.01 -12.21 -37.56
CA ALA A 3 -0.67 -12.14 -36.98
C ALA A 3 -0.65 -12.37 -35.47
N ALA A 4 -1.66 -11.84 -34.76
CA ALA A 4 -1.76 -12.00 -33.31
C ALA A 4 -2.08 -13.45 -32.93
N GLY A 5 -2.97 -14.11 -33.67
CA GLY A 5 -3.29 -15.52 -33.49
C GLY A 5 -2.10 -16.43 -33.82
N TYR A 6 -1.33 -16.08 -34.82
CA TYR A 6 -0.14 -16.80 -35.21
C TYR A 6 0.95 -16.76 -34.13
N LEU A 7 1.16 -15.57 -33.53
CA LEU A 7 2.13 -15.40 -32.44
C LEU A 7 1.77 -16.25 -31.21
N LEU A 8 0.48 -16.31 -30.88
CA LEU A 8 0.01 -17.09 -29.73
C LEU A 8 0.23 -18.59 -29.91
N LYS A 9 0.23 -19.10 -31.13
CA LYS A 9 0.46 -20.50 -31.42
C LYS A 9 1.88 -20.95 -31.11
N HIS A 10 2.83 -20.03 -31.06
CA HIS A 10 4.24 -20.35 -30.79
C HIS A 10 4.57 -20.40 -29.30
N TYR A 11 3.64 -20.02 -28.45
CA TYR A 11 3.84 -20.05 -26.99
C TYR A 11 3.09 -21.22 -26.37
N SER A 12 3.76 -21.95 -25.49
CA SER A 12 3.08 -22.96 -24.67
C SER A 12 2.09 -22.28 -23.73
N GLU A 13 1.08 -23.03 -23.30
CA GLU A 13 0.11 -22.52 -22.34
C GLU A 13 0.75 -22.04 -21.04
N GLU A 14 1.80 -22.77 -20.59
CA GLU A 14 2.52 -22.40 -19.36
C GLU A 14 3.25 -21.08 -19.53
N LYS A 15 3.92 -20.88 -20.66
CA LYS A 15 4.61 -19.61 -20.94
C LYS A 15 3.64 -18.46 -21.06
N LEU A 16 2.50 -18.71 -21.69
CA LEU A 16 1.47 -17.68 -21.86
C LEU A 16 0.86 -17.30 -20.51
N LYS A 17 0.57 -18.27 -19.66
CA LYS A 17 0.08 -18.01 -18.28
C LYS A 17 1.10 -17.23 -17.47
N ALA A 18 2.38 -17.59 -17.56
CA ALA A 18 3.44 -16.90 -16.83
C ALA A 18 3.57 -15.45 -17.32
N LEU A 19 3.47 -15.23 -18.62
CA LEU A 19 3.53 -13.89 -19.20
C LEU A 19 2.33 -13.05 -18.78
N LEU A 20 1.12 -13.61 -18.84
CA LEU A 20 -0.10 -12.93 -18.41
C LEU A 20 -0.08 -12.59 -16.94
N ASN A 21 0.36 -13.51 -16.09
CA ASN A 21 0.49 -13.26 -14.65
C ASN A 21 1.49 -12.15 -14.36
N ARG A 22 2.58 -12.11 -15.12
CA ARG A 22 3.60 -11.09 -14.98
C ARG A 22 3.07 -9.72 -15.39
N ILE A 23 2.33 -9.64 -16.50
CA ILE A 23 1.70 -8.41 -16.96
C ILE A 23 0.65 -7.95 -15.94
N LEU A 24 -0.18 -8.86 -15.45
CA LEU A 24 -1.22 -8.54 -14.47
C LEU A 24 -0.64 -8.04 -13.16
N LYS A 25 0.45 -8.63 -12.68
CA LYS A 25 1.12 -8.16 -11.46
C LYS A 25 1.79 -6.80 -11.63
N THR A 26 2.29 -6.52 -12.83
CA THR A 26 3.00 -5.28 -13.10
C THR A 26 2.05 -4.11 -13.38
N ASP A 27 0.97 -4.38 -14.11
CA ASP A 27 0.07 -3.34 -14.61
C ASP A 27 -1.21 -3.18 -13.79
N MET A 28 -1.61 -4.19 -13.03
CA MET A 28 -2.82 -4.08 -12.21
C MET A 28 -2.50 -3.53 -10.82
N LYS A 29 -2.59 -2.23 -10.70
CA LYS A 29 -2.56 -1.58 -9.40
C LYS A 29 -3.88 -1.82 -8.69
N ARG A 30 -3.83 -2.10 -7.42
CA ARG A 30 -5.03 -2.31 -6.62
C ARG A 30 -5.68 -0.99 -6.26
N ARG A 31 -7.00 -0.98 -6.28
CA ARG A 31 -7.82 0.16 -5.88
C ARG A 31 -8.67 -0.23 -4.68
N VAL A 32 -9.00 0.76 -3.87
CA VAL A 32 -9.93 0.58 -2.76
C VAL A 32 -11.14 1.47 -2.99
N ALA A 33 -12.33 0.92 -2.75
CA ALA A 33 -13.57 1.67 -2.91
C ALA A 33 -13.82 2.53 -1.66
N ILE A 34 -13.92 3.83 -1.85
CA ILE A 34 -14.18 4.80 -0.77
C ILE A 34 -15.46 5.55 -1.09
N LYS A 35 -16.41 5.48 -0.16
CA LYS A 35 -17.68 6.18 -0.30
C LYS A 35 -17.63 7.50 0.46
N ASN A 36 -17.82 8.61 -0.24
CA ASN A 36 -17.97 9.93 0.38
C ASN A 36 -19.34 10.49 0.03
N LYS A 37 -20.23 10.52 1.00
CA LYS A 37 -21.63 10.91 0.83
C LYS A 37 -22.31 10.03 -0.22
N ARG A 38 -22.66 10.56 -1.40
CA ARG A 38 -23.28 9.81 -2.48
C ARG A 38 -22.31 9.43 -3.61
N GLN A 39 -21.05 9.80 -3.45
CA GLN A 39 -20.03 9.55 -4.47
C GLN A 39 -19.10 8.46 -4.04
N TYR A 40 -18.66 7.64 -5.00
CA TYR A 40 -17.65 6.63 -4.81
C TYR A 40 -16.36 7.09 -5.47
N ARG A 41 -15.23 6.90 -4.78
CA ARG A 41 -13.91 7.13 -5.33
C ARG A 41 -13.12 5.84 -5.23
N TYR A 42 -12.20 5.66 -6.18
CA TYR A 42 -11.43 4.41 -6.29
C TYR A 42 -9.95 4.74 -6.38
N PRO A 43 -9.33 5.28 -5.31
CA PRO A 43 -7.91 5.58 -5.35
C PRO A 43 -7.08 4.31 -5.43
N TYR A 44 -5.91 4.42 -6.06
CA TYR A 44 -4.93 3.35 -6.04
C TYR A 44 -4.29 3.27 -4.65
N THR A 45 -4.15 2.06 -4.11
CA THR A 45 -3.54 1.88 -2.80
C THR A 45 -2.07 2.29 -2.81
N ASP A 46 -1.39 2.18 -3.97
CA ASP A 46 -0.02 2.67 -4.14
C ASP A 46 0.13 4.16 -3.81
N ASP A 47 -0.90 4.94 -4.05
CA ASP A 47 -0.85 6.40 -3.90
C ASP A 47 -1.28 6.88 -2.52
N ILE A 48 -1.70 5.98 -1.65
CA ILE A 48 -2.11 6.31 -0.28
C ILE A 48 -0.88 6.29 0.62
N MET A 49 -0.54 7.44 1.20
CA MET A 49 0.58 7.54 2.13
C MET A 49 0.20 7.05 3.52
N TYR A 50 -0.87 7.60 4.07
CA TYR A 50 -1.40 7.19 5.36
C TYR A 50 -2.86 7.59 5.46
N ILE A 51 -3.53 7.02 6.44
CA ILE A 51 -4.94 7.26 6.70
C ILE A 51 -5.09 7.58 8.17
N ASP A 52 -5.80 8.66 8.48
CA ASP A 52 -6.11 8.98 9.87
C ASP A 52 -7.61 8.99 10.11
N SER A 53 -7.99 8.86 11.37
CA SER A 53 -9.38 9.01 11.77
C SER A 53 -9.48 10.05 12.87
N ASP A 54 -10.47 10.93 12.73
CA ASP A 54 -10.79 11.92 13.73
C ASP A 54 -12.30 11.86 13.98
N ARG A 55 -12.67 11.40 15.16
CA ARG A 55 -14.06 11.20 15.54
C ARG A 55 -14.77 10.25 14.56
N HIS A 56 -15.60 10.79 13.67
CA HIS A 56 -16.38 9.99 12.73
C HIS A 56 -15.90 10.13 11.28
N THR A 57 -14.78 10.80 11.07
CA THR A 57 -14.23 11.05 9.73
C THR A 57 -12.90 10.36 9.57
N VAL A 58 -12.77 9.60 8.49
CA VAL A 58 -11.52 8.98 8.07
C VAL A 58 -11.01 9.73 6.86
N THR A 59 -9.72 10.09 6.87
CA THR A 59 -9.10 10.85 5.79
C THR A 59 -7.94 10.06 5.21
N LEU A 60 -7.98 9.82 3.90
CA LEU A 60 -6.89 9.22 3.15
C LEU A 60 -6.00 10.35 2.61
N HIS A 61 -4.73 10.32 2.97
CA HIS A 61 -3.74 11.31 2.53
C HIS A 61 -2.96 10.72 1.37
N MET A 62 -3.10 11.35 0.20
CA MET A 62 -2.54 10.84 -1.04
C MET A 62 -1.16 11.45 -1.31
N GLU A 63 -0.37 10.75 -2.12
CA GLU A 63 0.99 11.17 -2.49
C GLU A 63 1.02 12.56 -3.15
N ASP A 64 0.00 12.88 -3.95
CA ASP A 64 -0.10 14.16 -4.65
C ASP A 64 -0.54 15.33 -3.76
N GLY A 65 -0.74 15.07 -2.46
CA GLY A 65 -1.20 16.07 -1.51
C GLY A 65 -2.72 16.17 -1.39
N SER A 66 -3.47 15.45 -2.22
CA SER A 66 -4.93 15.44 -2.13
C SER A 66 -5.39 14.59 -0.95
N GLN A 67 -6.64 14.80 -0.54
CA GLN A 67 -7.25 14.08 0.57
C GLN A 67 -8.61 13.54 0.14
N ILE A 68 -8.91 12.33 0.60
CA ILE A 68 -10.21 11.71 0.39
C ILE A 68 -10.79 11.41 1.76
N THR A 69 -11.97 11.94 2.05
CA THR A 69 -12.63 11.72 3.34
C THR A 69 -13.79 10.76 3.20
N THR A 70 -14.03 10.00 4.26
CA THR A 70 -15.17 9.09 4.35
C THR A 70 -15.65 9.02 5.79
N GLN A 71 -16.89 8.59 5.98
CA GLN A 71 -17.44 8.39 7.32
C GLN A 71 -17.36 6.93 7.76
N ASP A 72 -16.71 6.07 6.99
CA ASP A 72 -16.46 4.69 7.38
C ASP A 72 -15.46 4.62 8.55
N LYS A 73 -15.44 3.47 9.22
CA LYS A 73 -14.49 3.24 10.30
C LYS A 73 -13.11 2.91 9.71
N LEU A 74 -12.06 3.32 10.41
CA LEU A 74 -10.69 3.02 10.00
C LEU A 74 -10.45 1.51 9.88
N SER A 75 -11.01 0.71 10.78
CA SER A 75 -10.91 -0.74 10.74
C SER A 75 -11.54 -1.33 9.48
N GLU A 76 -12.62 -0.74 8.99
CA GLU A 76 -13.27 -1.19 7.75
C GLU A 76 -12.42 -0.88 6.52
N ILE A 77 -11.80 0.31 6.49
CA ILE A 77 -10.89 0.69 5.42
C ILE A 77 -9.66 -0.24 5.42
N GLU A 78 -9.11 -0.53 6.59
CA GLU A 78 -7.98 -1.45 6.74
C GLU A 78 -8.28 -2.82 6.16
N LYS A 79 -9.45 -3.38 6.48
CA LYS A 79 -9.89 -4.68 5.93
C LYS A 79 -10.07 -4.63 4.43
N ARG A 80 -10.64 -3.54 3.93
CA ARG A 80 -10.92 -3.37 2.51
C ARG A 80 -9.64 -3.26 1.69
N ILE A 81 -8.62 -2.59 2.22
CA ILE A 81 -7.30 -2.52 1.60
C ILE A 81 -6.65 -3.90 1.62
N GLY A 82 -6.60 -4.56 2.78
CA GLY A 82 -6.14 -5.94 2.91
C GLY A 82 -4.71 -6.20 2.44
N GLU A 83 -3.82 -5.22 2.49
CA GLU A 83 -2.44 -5.35 2.04
C GLU A 83 -1.48 -5.25 3.23
N LYS A 84 -0.45 -6.09 3.22
CA LYS A 84 0.53 -6.18 4.31
C LYS A 84 1.35 -4.92 4.51
N ARG A 85 1.47 -4.09 3.48
CA ARG A 85 2.23 -2.83 3.58
C ARG A 85 1.51 -1.77 4.41
N PHE A 86 0.22 -1.95 4.69
CA PHE A 86 -0.54 -1.04 5.54
C PHE A 86 -0.56 -1.58 6.95
N VAL A 87 0.02 -0.83 7.89
CA VAL A 87 0.10 -1.22 9.30
C VAL A 87 -0.71 -0.26 10.17
N ARG A 88 -1.52 -0.82 11.07
CA ARG A 88 -2.27 -0.05 12.04
C ARG A 88 -1.33 0.33 13.19
N CYS A 89 -0.65 1.47 13.05
CA CYS A 89 0.38 1.89 13.99
C CYS A 89 -0.16 2.64 15.20
N HIS A 90 -1.41 3.06 15.14
CA HIS A 90 -2.06 3.81 16.22
C HIS A 90 -3.56 3.57 16.10
N GLN A 91 -4.29 3.83 17.20
CA GLN A 91 -5.75 3.71 17.19
C GLN A 91 -6.39 4.53 16.06
N SER A 92 -5.79 5.67 15.74
CA SER A 92 -6.31 6.62 14.76
C SER A 92 -5.49 6.70 13.48
N TYR A 93 -4.49 5.83 13.26
CA TYR A 93 -3.60 5.92 12.11
C TYR A 93 -3.34 4.57 11.49
N LEU A 94 -3.42 4.54 10.16
CA LEU A 94 -3.01 3.42 9.31
C LEU A 94 -2.00 3.96 8.32
N VAL A 95 -0.78 3.41 8.30
CA VAL A 95 0.29 3.94 7.47
C VAL A 95 0.69 2.94 6.39
N ASN A 96 0.99 3.45 5.19
CA ASN A 96 1.59 2.66 4.12
C ASN A 96 3.11 2.63 4.34
N MET A 97 3.64 1.46 4.67
CA MET A 97 5.05 1.31 5.03
C MET A 97 6.00 1.68 3.87
N ASP A 98 5.53 1.66 2.63
CA ASP A 98 6.34 2.07 1.48
C ASP A 98 6.74 3.55 1.52
N TYR A 99 6.01 4.37 2.27
CA TYR A 99 6.28 5.80 2.37
C TYR A 99 7.08 6.18 3.61
N ILE A 100 7.44 5.22 4.46
CA ILE A 100 8.20 5.50 5.68
C ILE A 100 9.66 5.76 5.31
N LYS A 101 10.16 6.91 5.75
CA LYS A 101 11.56 7.30 5.60
C LYS A 101 12.38 6.87 6.80
N ASP A 102 11.85 7.09 8.00
CA ASP A 102 12.55 6.82 9.25
C ASP A 102 11.56 6.34 10.30
N ALA A 103 12.02 5.43 11.14
CA ALA A 103 11.22 4.83 12.21
C ALA A 103 12.00 4.90 13.50
N LYS A 104 11.68 5.90 14.31
CA LYS A 104 12.20 6.03 15.68
C LYS A 104 11.10 5.66 16.64
N ASP A 105 10.66 6.61 17.46
CA ASP A 105 9.45 6.39 18.28
C ASP A 105 8.18 6.45 17.43
N ASP A 106 8.18 7.36 16.46
CA ASP A 106 7.09 7.51 15.50
C ASP A 106 7.61 7.27 14.08
N PHE A 107 6.71 7.17 13.11
CA PHE A 107 7.09 7.04 11.71
C PHE A 107 7.21 8.41 11.05
N GLU A 108 8.34 8.68 10.43
CA GLU A 108 8.52 9.85 9.58
C GLU A 108 8.36 9.42 8.13
N LEU A 109 7.47 10.06 7.39
CA LEU A 109 7.24 9.78 5.99
C LEU A 109 8.20 10.61 5.12
N ARG A 110 8.28 10.25 3.84
CA ARG A 110 9.20 10.89 2.89
C ARG A 110 8.96 12.39 2.74
N ASP A 111 7.73 12.82 2.91
CA ASP A 111 7.36 14.25 2.82
C ASP A 111 7.57 15.00 4.14
N GLY A 112 8.07 14.34 5.17
CA GLY A 112 8.31 14.94 6.48
C GLY A 112 7.15 14.79 7.45
N THR A 113 6.04 14.22 7.04
CA THR A 113 4.89 13.98 7.93
C THR A 113 5.27 12.99 9.02
N ILE A 114 4.88 13.28 10.25
CA ILE A 114 5.09 12.38 11.39
C ILE A 114 3.76 11.67 11.68
N VAL A 115 3.79 10.35 11.60
CA VAL A 115 2.64 9.51 11.95
C VAL A 115 2.92 8.85 13.29
N PRO A 116 2.10 9.13 14.30
CA PRO A 116 2.37 8.60 15.63
C PRO A 116 2.19 7.09 15.71
N VAL A 117 3.09 6.45 16.45
CA VAL A 117 3.01 5.03 16.78
C VAL A 117 2.57 4.92 18.24
N ARG A 118 1.60 4.05 18.50
CA ARG A 118 1.12 3.84 19.87
C ARG A 118 2.27 3.46 20.79
N VAL A 119 2.22 3.95 22.03
CA VAL A 119 3.25 3.65 23.02
C VAL A 119 3.19 2.17 23.42
N ARG A 120 1.98 1.71 23.69
CA ARG A 120 1.74 0.32 24.09
C ARG A 120 1.84 -0.59 22.86
N GLY A 121 2.81 -1.51 22.87
CA GLY A 121 3.05 -2.40 21.74
C GLY A 121 3.86 -1.74 20.62
N ARG A 122 4.53 -0.62 20.89
CA ARG A 122 5.33 0.08 19.90
C ARG A 122 6.41 -0.79 19.30
N LYS A 123 7.08 -1.60 20.11
CA LYS A 123 8.14 -2.49 19.66
C LYS A 123 7.64 -3.45 18.57
N GLU A 124 6.45 -4.02 18.76
CA GLU A 124 5.86 -4.95 17.80
C GLU A 124 5.63 -4.28 16.44
N ILE A 125 5.17 -3.04 16.46
CA ILE A 125 4.90 -2.28 15.24
C ILE A 125 6.21 -1.93 14.54
N LEU A 126 7.23 -1.49 15.29
CA LEU A 126 8.54 -1.19 14.72
C LEU A 126 9.19 -2.44 14.16
N ASP A 127 9.08 -3.57 14.85
CA ASP A 127 9.60 -4.85 14.35
C ASP A 127 8.89 -5.27 13.06
N GLN A 128 7.59 -5.06 12.98
CA GLN A 128 6.82 -5.35 11.76
C GLN A 128 7.31 -4.50 10.59
N TYR A 129 7.60 -3.24 10.83
CA TYR A 129 8.18 -2.37 9.80
C TYR A 129 9.56 -2.83 9.36
N TYR A 130 10.43 -3.18 10.30
CA TYR A 130 11.78 -3.65 9.97
C TYR A 130 11.74 -4.95 9.18
N GLU A 131 10.87 -5.86 9.53
CA GLU A 131 10.69 -7.11 8.77
C GLU A 131 10.21 -6.81 7.34
N TYR A 132 9.25 -5.91 7.20
CA TYR A 132 8.78 -5.49 5.89
C TYR A 132 9.89 -4.84 5.07
N PHE A 133 10.65 -3.94 5.69
CA PHE A 133 11.75 -3.25 5.03
C PHE A 133 12.82 -4.23 4.54
N VAL A 134 13.22 -5.17 5.38
CA VAL A 134 14.24 -6.17 5.04
C VAL A 134 13.76 -7.06 3.91
N SER A 135 12.50 -7.51 3.94
CA SER A 135 11.97 -8.39 2.90
C SER A 135 11.81 -7.71 1.54
N HIS A 136 11.57 -6.39 1.51
CA HIS A 136 11.31 -5.67 0.27
C HIS A 136 12.52 -4.88 -0.26
N PHE A 137 13.41 -4.43 0.62
CA PHE A 137 14.53 -3.58 0.24
C PHE A 137 15.89 -4.20 0.54
N GLY A 138 15.98 -5.15 1.49
CA GLY A 138 17.23 -5.81 1.85
C GLY A 138 17.84 -6.59 0.71
N GLU A 139 17.03 -7.28 -0.07
CA GLU A 139 17.46 -8.05 -1.22
C GLU A 139 18.11 -7.18 -2.30
N LYS A 140 17.60 -5.97 -2.50
CA LYS A 140 18.15 -5.03 -3.48
C LYS A 140 19.55 -4.56 -3.10
N LYS A 141 19.80 -4.34 -1.80
CA LYS A 141 21.12 -3.93 -1.31
C LYS A 141 22.15 -5.04 -1.53
N ASP A 142 21.77 -6.27 -1.27
CA ASP A 142 22.65 -7.42 -1.48
C ASP A 142 22.99 -7.61 -2.96
N GLN A 143 22.05 -7.36 -3.84
CA GLN A 143 22.26 -7.42 -5.28
C GLN A 143 23.16 -6.31 -5.79
N GLU A 144 23.03 -5.10 -5.23
CA GLU A 144 23.87 -3.96 -5.62
C GLU A 144 25.31 -4.11 -5.15
N ASN A 145 25.54 -4.82 -4.06
CA ASN A 145 26.87 -5.04 -3.50
C ASN A 145 27.61 -6.23 -4.14
N ARG A 146 26.98 -6.91 -5.04
CA ARG A 146 27.61 -8.01 -5.80
C ARG A 146 28.00 -7.52 -7.19
#